data_f667b90ae5991e75381a39a7a29e3c37
#
_entry.id   f667b90ae5991e75381a39a7a29e3c37
#
_cell.length_a   1.000
_cell.length_b   1.000
_cell.length_c   1.000
_cell.angle_alpha   90.00
_cell.angle_beta   90.00
_cell.angle_gamma   90.00
#
_symmetry.space_group_name_H-M   'P 1'
#
loop_
_entity.id
_entity.type
_entity.pdbx_description
1 polymer ?
#
loop_
_entity_poly.entity_id
_entity_poly.type
_entity_poly.pdbx_seq_one_letter_code
_entity_poly.pdbx_strand_id
1 'polypeptide(L)' 'MTVTETQFLTTEQLADRYGLSPITIKRWRSRGYGPEFYELPLVPYGTTRIRYHIHKVLAWEEVNAITPIKPF' A
#
# COMPACT_ATOMS: atom_id res chain seq x y z
N MET A 1 16.76 -0.13 -17.43
CA MET A 1 16.33 -0.11 -16.97
C MET A 1 15.99 -0.17 -16.16
N THR A 2 15.70 -0.27 -15.71
CA THR A 2 15.31 -0.36 -15.13
C THR A 2 14.78 -0.26 -14.17
N VAL A 3 14.52 -0.41 -13.81
CA VAL A 3 14.00 -0.40 -13.05
C VAL A 3 13.56 -0.34 -12.23
N THR A 4 13.30 -0.19 -11.91
CA THR A 4 12.94 -0.13 -11.09
C THR A 4 12.32 -0.59 -10.39
N GLU A 5 12.35 -0.91 -10.08
CA GLU A 5 11.95 -1.44 -9.39
C GLU A 5 11.47 -1.22 -8.31
N THR A 6 11.71 -0.51 -7.86
CA THR A 6 11.19 -0.44 -6.66
C THR A 6 9.94 0.09 -6.59
N GLN A 7 9.03 -0.70 -6.31
CA GLN A 7 7.68 -0.36 -6.50
C GLN A 7 7.01 -0.40 -5.18
N PHE A 8 6.92 0.76 -4.53
CA PHE A 8 6.22 0.93 -3.27
C PHE A 8 5.05 1.87 -3.46
N LEU A 9 3.98 1.64 -2.73
CA LEU A 9 2.82 2.51 -2.71
C LEU A 9 2.73 3.18 -1.35
N THR A 10 2.31 4.44 -1.34
CA THR A 10 1.95 5.12 -0.10
C THR A 10 0.54 4.69 0.30
N THR A 11 0.14 5.07 1.52
CA THR A 11 -1.23 4.82 1.98
C THR A 11 -2.24 5.42 1.02
N GLU A 12 -1.99 6.65 0.56
CA GLU A 12 -2.90 7.32 -0.34
C GLU A 12 -2.99 6.64 -1.69
N GLN A 13 -1.86 6.17 -2.21
CA GLN A 13 -1.87 5.47 -3.49
C GLN A 13 -2.61 4.15 -3.40
N LEU A 14 -2.45 3.44 -2.29
CA LEU A 14 -3.17 2.19 -2.09
C LEU A 14 -4.66 2.44 -1.98
N ALA A 15 -5.05 3.49 -1.24
CA ALA A 15 -6.45 3.85 -1.12
C ALA A 15 -7.05 4.18 -2.49
N ASP A 16 -6.31 4.93 -3.29
CA ASP A 16 -6.78 5.29 -4.62
C ASP A 16 -6.99 4.06 -5.50
N ARG A 17 -6.11 3.08 -5.38
CA ARG A 17 -6.22 1.84 -6.15
C ARG A 17 -7.52 1.12 -5.86
N TYR A 18 -8.04 1.22 -4.64
CA TYR A 18 -9.28 0.55 -4.24
C TYR A 18 -10.48 1.48 -4.18
N GLY A 19 -10.29 2.75 -4.52
CA GLY A 19 -11.38 3.71 -4.46
C GLY A 19 -11.82 4.03 -3.04
N LEU A 20 -10.89 3.96 -2.09
CA LEU A 20 -11.18 4.17 -0.68
C LEU A 20 -10.44 5.41 -0.19
N SER A 21 -10.82 5.88 1.00
CA SER A 21 -10.10 7.00 1.61
C SER A 21 -8.86 6.49 2.34
N PRO A 22 -7.83 7.34 2.48
CA PRO A 22 -6.64 6.94 3.22
C PRO A 22 -6.93 6.55 4.66
N ILE A 23 -7.95 7.15 5.28
CA ILE A 23 -8.33 6.80 6.63
C ILE A 23 -8.77 5.35 6.72
N THR A 24 -9.47 4.86 5.70
CA THR A 24 -9.88 3.47 5.66
C THR A 24 -8.68 2.54 5.67
N ILE A 25 -7.65 2.88 4.90
CA ILE A 25 -6.44 2.06 4.84
C ILE A 25 -5.72 2.09 6.18
N LYS A 26 -5.70 3.25 6.84
CA LYS A 26 -5.10 3.33 8.17
C LYS A 26 -5.83 2.44 9.17
N ARG A 27 -7.15 2.38 9.08
CA ARG A 27 -7.93 1.49 9.94
C ARG A 27 -7.63 0.03 9.67
N TRP A 28 -7.39 -0.32 8.41
CA TRP A 28 -6.98 -1.67 8.07
C TRP A 28 -5.72 -2.06 8.83
N ARG A 29 -4.73 -1.17 8.84
CA ARG A 29 -3.48 -1.45 9.53
C ARG A 29 -3.71 -1.67 11.03
N SER A 30 -4.57 -0.84 11.61
CA SER A 30 -4.88 -0.98 13.04
C SER A 30 -5.52 -2.31 13.37
N ARG A 31 -6.22 -2.89 12.41
CA ARG A 31 -6.91 -4.15 12.62
C ARG A 31 -6.11 -5.36 12.14
N GLY A 32 -4.91 -5.13 11.64
CA GLY A 32 -4.13 -6.21 11.07
C GLY A 32 -4.68 -6.73 9.78
N TYR A 33 -5.39 -5.89 9.03
CA TYR A 33 -6.01 -6.28 7.77
C TYR A 33 -5.31 -5.57 6.62
N GLY A 34 -5.39 -6.16 5.43
CA GLY A 34 -4.82 -5.56 4.24
C GLY A 34 -3.44 -6.11 3.93
N PRO A 35 -2.80 -5.57 2.89
CA PRO A 35 -1.49 -6.04 2.50
C PRO A 35 -0.44 -5.74 3.56
N GLU A 36 0.62 -6.52 3.53
CA GLU A 36 1.75 -6.28 4.42
C GLU A 36 2.40 -4.94 4.09
N PHE A 37 2.77 -4.19 5.13
CA PHE A 37 3.36 -2.88 4.94
C PHE A 37 4.72 -2.80 5.61
N TYR A 38 5.49 -1.77 5.20
CA TYR A 38 6.81 -1.52 5.74
C TYR A 38 6.83 -0.12 6.31
N GLU A 39 7.56 0.06 7.39
CA GLU A 39 7.72 1.36 7.99
C GLU A 39 9.14 1.85 7.74
N LEU A 40 9.28 2.97 7.07
CA LEU A 40 10.59 3.52 6.75
C LEU A 40 11.24 4.05 8.03
N PRO A 41 12.51 3.76 8.25
CA PRO A 41 13.15 4.15 9.52
C PRO A 41 13.39 5.64 9.64
N LEU A 42 13.76 6.31 8.56
CA LEU A 42 14.05 7.73 8.60
C LEU A 42 13.40 8.39 7.43
N VAL A 43 12.49 9.31 7.69
CA VAL A 43 11.83 10.06 6.62
C VAL A 43 11.79 11.52 6.99
N PRO A 44 11.70 12.42 5.99
CA PRO A 44 11.59 13.85 6.27
C PRO A 44 10.34 14.17 7.07
N TYR A 45 10.42 15.24 7.81
CA TYR A 45 9.31 15.72 8.60
C TYR A 45 8.10 15.94 7.70
N GLY A 46 6.94 15.50 8.17
CA GLY A 46 5.71 15.66 7.41
C GLY A 46 5.43 14.57 6.39
N THR A 47 6.32 13.60 6.26
CA THR A 47 6.16 12.52 5.30
C THR A 47 5.72 11.27 6.02
N THR A 48 4.73 10.56 5.45
CA THR A 48 4.31 9.31 6.04
C THR A 48 5.42 8.27 5.88
N ARG A 49 5.56 7.42 6.89
CA ARG A 49 6.60 6.41 6.92
C ARG A 49 6.14 5.07 6.35
N ILE A 50 4.86 4.94 6.07
CA ILE A 50 4.29 3.65 5.67
C ILE A 50 4.40 3.46 4.17
N ARG A 51 4.85 2.28 3.76
CA ARG A 51 4.93 1.90 2.35
C ARG A 51 4.44 0.49 2.17
N TYR A 52 3.80 0.24 1.02
CA TYR A 52 3.32 -1.08 0.65
C TYR A 52 4.08 -1.53 -0.59
N HIS A 53 4.76 -2.67 -0.49
CA HIS A 53 5.48 -3.21 -1.64
C HIS A 53 4.47 -3.81 -2.62
N ILE A 54 4.62 -3.45 -3.89
CA ILE A 54 3.64 -3.88 -4.91
C ILE A 54 3.47 -5.39 -4.94
N HIS A 55 4.56 -6.15 -4.83
CA HIS A 55 4.45 -7.62 -4.84
C HIS A 55 3.61 -8.13 -3.69
N LYS A 56 3.71 -7.50 -2.52
CA LYS A 56 2.90 -7.89 -1.38
C LYS A 56 1.45 -7.51 -1.57
N VAL A 57 1.21 -6.37 -2.20
CA VAL A 57 -0.15 -5.94 -2.51
C VAL A 57 -0.82 -6.92 -3.46
N LEU A 58 -0.11 -7.30 -4.52
CA LEU A 58 -0.67 -8.24 -5.49
C LEU A 58 -0.93 -9.60 -4.87
N ALA A 59 -0.02 -10.09 -4.03
CA ALA A 59 -0.21 -11.38 -3.37
C ALA A 59 -1.42 -11.35 -2.46
N TRP A 60 -1.60 -10.25 -1.72
CA TRP A 60 -2.75 -10.12 -0.82
C TRP A 60 -4.05 -10.09 -1.61
N GLU A 61 -4.06 -9.38 -2.74
CA GLU A 61 -5.26 -9.30 -3.58
C GLU A 61 -5.64 -10.67 -4.10
N GLU A 62 -4.66 -11.44 -4.50
CA GLU A 62 -4.92 -12.77 -5.04
C GLU A 62 -5.49 -13.70 -3.99
N VAL A 63 -4.90 -13.69 -2.80
CA VAL A 63 -5.35 -14.55 -1.72
C VAL A 63 -6.76 -14.21 -1.28
N ASN A 64 -7.11 -12.93 -1.30
CA ASN A 64 -8.40 -12.46 -0.80
C ASN A 64 -9.42 -12.19 -1.91
N ALA A 65 -9.07 -12.49 -3.16
CA ALA A 65 -9.96 -12.30 -4.31
C ALA A 65 -10.40 -10.84 -4.42
N ILE A 66 -9.47 -9.91 -4.23
CA ILE A 66 -9.74 -8.50 -4.34
C ILE A 66 -9.42 -8.02 -5.74
N THR A 67 -10.36 -7.28 -6.34
CA THR A 67 -10.16 -6.70 -7.67
C THR A 67 -10.02 -5.20 -7.50
N PRO A 68 -8.85 -4.63 -7.83
CA PRO A 68 -8.68 -3.20 -7.67
C PRO A 68 -9.46 -2.42 -8.72
N ILE A 69 -9.79 -1.19 -8.38
CA ILE A 69 -10.47 -0.30 -9.30
C ILE A 69 -9.49 0.29 -10.28
N LYS A 70 -8.29 0.63 -9.80
CA LYS A 70 -7.25 1.21 -10.64
C LYS A 70 -6.01 0.35 -10.62
N PRO A 71 -5.41 0.09 -11.79
CA PRO A 71 -4.14 -0.64 -11.82
C PRO A 71 -3.01 0.27 -11.35
N PHE A 72 -1.87 -0.35 -11.16
CA PHE A 72 -0.68 0.42 -10.77
C PHE A 72 -0.25 1.38 -11.86
#